data_d0904f84089c613180bf9ccf73ead9ce
#
_entry.id   d0904f84089c613180bf9ccf73ead9ce
#
_cell.length_a   1.000
_cell.length_b   1.000
_cell.length_c   1.000
_cell.angle_alpha   90.00
_cell.angle_beta   90.00
_cell.angle_gamma   90.00
#
_symmetry.space_group_name_H-M   'P 1'
#
loop_
_entity.id
_entity.type
_entity.pdbx_description
1 polymer ?
#
loop_
_entity_poly.entity_id
_entity_poly.type
_entity_poly.pdbx_seq_one_letter_code
_entity_poly.pdbx_strand_id
1 'polypeptide(L)'
;ARVIQQLHAHGVRFSLDDFGTGYSALESLKHLPFDEIKIDGAFVQDVTDSPVSQAAIACVVTLAKQLGIHLVAECVEQREQLEHLRARGVDAFQGYLFGLPLPQQMLEEMLRQTLQADAA
;
A
#
# COMPACT_ATOMS: atom_id res chain seq x y z
N ALA A 1 22.74 1.60 -7.11
CA ALA A 1 21.91 2.77 -7.40
C ALA A 1 21.91 3.13 -8.87
N ARG A 2 23.04 3.07 -9.53
CA ARG A 2 23.13 3.44 -10.95
C ARG A 2 22.36 2.50 -11.85
N VAL A 3 22.44 1.19 -11.60
CA VAL A 3 21.70 0.18 -12.38
C VAL A 3 20.19 0.35 -12.16
N ILE A 4 19.77 0.60 -10.94
CA ILE A 4 18.36 0.81 -10.61
C ILE A 4 17.83 2.06 -11.32
N GLN A 5 18.58 3.15 -11.31
CA GLN A 5 18.18 4.37 -11.99
C GLN A 5 18.07 4.17 -13.51
N GLN A 6 18.98 3.41 -14.10
CA GLN A 6 18.91 3.07 -15.52
C GLN A 6 17.68 2.23 -15.85
N LEU A 7 17.37 1.23 -15.02
CA LEU A 7 16.17 0.41 -15.21
C LEU A 7 14.89 1.25 -15.08
N HIS A 8 14.85 2.15 -14.13
CA HIS A 8 13.71 3.05 -13.95
C HIS A 8 13.52 3.94 -15.20
N ALA A 9 14.59 4.45 -15.76
CA ALA A 9 14.54 5.26 -16.97
C ALA A 9 13.98 4.50 -18.16
N HIS A 10 14.10 3.16 -18.17
CA HIS A 10 13.54 2.29 -19.21
C HIS A 10 12.12 1.81 -18.90
N GLY A 11 11.46 2.36 -17.91
CA GLY A 11 10.07 2.04 -17.57
C GLY A 11 9.87 0.95 -16.54
N VAL A 12 10.95 0.44 -15.94
CA VAL A 12 10.85 -0.53 -14.85
C VAL A 12 10.41 0.21 -13.58
N ARG A 13 9.40 -0.33 -12.89
CA ARG A 13 8.87 0.26 -11.66
C ARG A 13 9.45 -0.45 -10.44
N PHE A 14 9.65 0.30 -9.37
CA PHE A 14 10.21 -0.21 -8.12
C PHE A 14 9.23 0.00 -6.97
N SER A 15 9.10 -1.02 -6.12
CA SER A 15 8.28 -1.00 -4.94
C SER A 15 9.14 -1.20 -3.70
N LEU A 16 8.85 -0.43 -2.64
CA LEU A 16 9.48 -0.60 -1.34
C LEU A 16 8.50 -1.34 -0.43
N ASP A 17 8.86 -2.58 -0.09
CA ASP A 17 8.05 -3.43 0.78
C ASP A 17 8.41 -3.24 2.24
N ASP A 18 7.45 -3.58 3.13
CA ASP A 18 7.65 -3.64 4.57
C ASP A 18 8.15 -2.34 5.17
N PHE A 19 7.66 -1.21 4.63
CA PHE A 19 8.03 0.10 5.16
C PHE A 19 7.58 0.22 6.62
N GLY A 20 8.48 0.71 7.45
CA GLY A 20 8.25 0.85 8.88
C GLY A 20 8.97 -0.18 9.73
N THR A 21 9.63 -1.17 9.11
CA THR A 21 10.30 -2.25 9.82
C THR A 21 11.79 -1.98 10.08
N GLY A 22 12.34 -0.85 9.63
CA GLY A 22 13.73 -0.50 9.90
C GLY A 22 14.19 0.80 9.26
N TYR A 23 15.39 1.23 9.65
CA TYR A 23 16.02 2.46 9.15
C TYR A 23 16.35 2.42 7.67
N SER A 24 16.66 1.25 7.15
CA SER A 24 17.07 1.10 5.75
C SER A 24 16.00 1.56 4.76
N ALA A 25 14.73 1.50 5.15
CA ALA A 25 13.64 1.95 4.30
C ALA A 25 13.71 3.45 4.02
N LEU A 26 13.89 4.27 5.06
CA LEU A 26 14.03 5.72 4.91
C LEU A 26 15.28 6.09 4.13
N GLU A 27 16.39 5.42 4.40
CA GLU A 27 17.65 5.62 3.70
C GLU A 27 17.48 5.32 2.21
N SER A 28 16.79 4.24 1.87
CA SER A 28 16.54 3.85 0.49
C SER A 28 15.74 4.90 -0.27
N LEU A 29 14.76 5.54 0.38
CA LEU A 29 13.95 6.59 -0.25
C LEU A 29 14.76 7.79 -0.69
N LYS A 30 15.89 8.07 -0.02
CA LYS A 30 16.77 9.17 -0.40
C LYS A 30 17.51 8.93 -1.71
N HIS A 31 17.77 7.67 -2.02
CA HIS A 31 18.74 7.31 -3.07
C HIS A 31 18.12 6.55 -4.25
N LEU A 32 16.91 6.01 -4.11
CA LEU A 32 16.30 5.14 -5.13
C LEU A 32 14.97 5.69 -5.60
N PRO A 33 14.65 5.51 -6.91
CA PRO A 33 13.41 6.03 -7.50
C PRO A 33 12.25 5.06 -7.31
N PHE A 34 11.70 4.99 -6.10
CA PHE A 34 10.54 4.14 -5.84
C PHE A 34 9.26 4.75 -6.41
N ASP A 35 8.45 3.89 -7.02
CA ASP A 35 7.12 4.26 -7.54
C ASP A 35 6.02 3.93 -6.54
N GLU A 36 6.27 2.99 -5.63
CA GLU A 36 5.28 2.47 -4.72
C GLU A 36 5.92 2.15 -3.36
N ILE A 37 5.17 2.40 -2.29
CA ILE A 37 5.50 1.97 -0.93
C ILE A 37 4.39 1.05 -0.46
N LYS A 38 4.75 -0.12 0.08
CA LYS A 38 3.80 -1.05 0.70
C LYS A 38 3.93 -1.00 2.21
N ILE A 39 2.82 -0.74 2.88
CA ILE A 39 2.75 -0.74 4.35
C ILE A 39 2.70 -2.19 4.83
N ASP A 40 3.62 -2.54 5.75
CA ASP A 40 3.67 -3.87 6.35
C ASP A 40 2.34 -4.21 7.04
N GLY A 41 1.89 -5.45 6.86
CA GLY A 41 0.69 -5.96 7.48
C GLY A 41 0.65 -5.82 9.00
N ALA A 42 1.81 -5.84 9.66
CA ALA A 42 1.88 -5.65 11.10
C ALA A 42 1.24 -4.33 11.56
N PHE A 43 1.37 -3.26 10.78
CA PHE A 43 0.74 -1.97 11.09
C PHE A 43 -0.72 -1.92 10.67
N VAL A 44 -1.11 -2.69 9.67
CA VAL A 44 -2.49 -2.73 9.18
C VAL A 44 -3.38 -3.53 10.12
N GLN A 45 -2.87 -4.64 10.67
CA GLN A 45 -3.67 -5.55 11.49
C GLN A 45 -4.30 -4.90 12.70
N ASP A 46 -3.59 -3.99 13.35
CA ASP A 46 -4.08 -3.32 14.56
C ASP A 46 -4.35 -1.82 14.39
N VAL A 47 -4.51 -1.37 13.15
CA VAL A 47 -4.69 0.07 12.86
C VAL A 47 -5.93 0.65 13.55
N THR A 48 -6.95 -0.15 13.77
CA THR A 48 -8.18 0.31 14.43
C THR A 48 -8.01 0.56 15.93
N ASP A 49 -7.02 -0.11 16.55
CA ASP A 49 -6.87 -0.11 18.01
C ASP A 49 -5.56 0.49 18.51
N SER A 50 -4.52 0.52 17.68
CA SER A 50 -3.18 0.92 18.13
C SER A 50 -2.86 2.36 17.72
N PRO A 51 -2.68 3.27 18.68
CA PRO A 51 -2.21 4.63 18.37
C PRO A 51 -0.85 4.64 17.69
N VAL A 52 0.02 3.70 18.03
CA VAL A 52 1.36 3.60 17.40
C VAL A 52 1.23 3.27 15.93
N SER A 53 0.42 2.28 15.58
CA SER A 53 0.19 1.91 14.18
C SER A 53 -0.48 3.04 13.40
N GLN A 54 -1.44 3.72 14.01
CA GLN A 54 -2.11 4.87 13.40
C GLN A 54 -1.11 6.00 13.12
N ALA A 55 -0.22 6.29 14.06
CA ALA A 55 0.80 7.33 13.89
C ALA A 55 1.81 6.93 12.82
N ALA A 56 2.25 5.68 12.79
CA ALA A 56 3.17 5.17 11.78
C ALA A 56 2.58 5.31 10.37
N ILE A 57 1.33 4.94 10.21
CA ILE A 57 0.64 5.04 8.91
C ILE A 57 0.48 6.51 8.51
N ALA A 58 0.13 7.39 9.44
CA ALA A 58 0.02 8.82 9.15
C ALA A 58 1.35 9.40 8.65
N CYS A 59 2.47 8.99 9.26
CA CYS A 59 3.80 9.42 8.82
C CYS A 59 4.11 8.93 7.41
N VAL A 60 3.83 7.67 7.12
CA VAL A 60 4.07 7.09 5.79
C VAL A 60 3.21 7.77 4.73
N VAL A 61 1.94 8.03 5.04
CA VAL A 61 1.04 8.73 4.11
C VAL A 61 1.59 10.12 3.78
N THR A 62 2.00 10.88 4.80
CA THR A 62 2.57 12.20 4.59
C THR A 62 3.82 12.14 3.71
N LEU A 63 4.71 11.19 4.01
CA LEU A 63 5.94 11.00 3.25
C LEU A 63 5.66 10.64 1.79
N ALA A 64 4.75 9.68 1.56
CA ALA A 64 4.40 9.25 0.22
C ALA A 64 3.80 10.39 -0.61
N LYS A 65 2.94 11.20 -0.02
CA LYS A 65 2.33 12.34 -0.70
C LYS A 65 3.37 13.42 -1.04
N GLN A 66 4.28 13.69 -0.14
CA GLN A 66 5.36 14.66 -0.38
C GLN A 66 6.27 14.23 -1.53
N LEU A 67 6.52 12.95 -1.65
CA LEU A 67 7.41 12.39 -2.67
C LEU A 67 6.68 12.00 -3.95
N GLY A 68 5.35 12.06 -3.98
CA GLY A 68 4.55 11.63 -5.13
C GLY A 68 4.58 10.13 -5.36
N ILE A 69 4.72 9.34 -4.31
CA ILE A 69 4.83 7.88 -4.38
C ILE A 69 3.47 7.25 -4.05
N HIS A 70 3.11 6.22 -4.82
CA HIS A 70 1.87 5.47 -4.61
C HIS A 70 1.97 4.60 -3.35
N LEU A 71 0.94 4.61 -2.51
CA LEU A 71 0.95 3.93 -1.22
C LEU A 71 -0.07 2.81 -1.18
N VAL A 72 0.39 1.59 -0.84
CA VAL A 72 -0.44 0.38 -0.77
C VAL A 72 -0.39 -0.19 0.64
N ALA A 73 -1.54 -0.55 1.18
CA ALA A 73 -1.63 -1.26 2.46
C ALA A 73 -1.81 -2.75 2.20
N GLU A 74 -0.97 -3.58 2.83
CA GLU A 74 -1.04 -5.03 2.73
C GLU A 74 -1.86 -5.63 3.87
N CYS A 75 -2.36 -6.84 3.67
CA CYS A 75 -3.04 -7.64 4.70
C CYS A 75 -4.30 -6.98 5.26
N VAL A 76 -5.05 -6.30 4.41
CA VAL A 76 -6.35 -5.73 4.79
C VAL A 76 -7.37 -6.87 4.85
N GLU A 77 -7.89 -7.16 6.03
CA GLU A 77 -8.78 -8.29 6.27
C GLU A 77 -10.18 -7.86 6.70
N GLN A 78 -10.33 -6.66 7.25
CA GLN A 78 -11.58 -6.17 7.79
C GLN A 78 -11.95 -4.82 7.19
N ARG A 79 -13.26 -4.57 7.08
CA ARG A 79 -13.76 -3.31 6.52
C ARG A 79 -13.34 -2.10 7.36
N GLU A 80 -13.27 -2.24 8.68
CA GLU A 80 -12.85 -1.15 9.55
C GLU A 80 -11.41 -0.74 9.29
N GLN A 81 -10.53 -1.70 9.00
CA GLN A 81 -9.15 -1.42 8.59
C GLN A 81 -9.14 -0.62 7.30
N LEU A 82 -9.90 -1.04 6.32
CA LEU A 82 -10.01 -0.36 5.03
C LEU A 82 -10.47 1.09 5.22
N GLU A 83 -11.48 1.31 6.02
CA GLU A 83 -12.02 2.65 6.26
C GLU A 83 -11.00 3.57 6.95
N HIS A 84 -10.28 3.05 7.96
CA HIS A 84 -9.21 3.80 8.61
C HIS A 84 -8.10 4.21 7.64
N LEU A 85 -7.66 3.26 6.81
CA LEU A 85 -6.59 3.51 5.86
C LEU A 85 -7.02 4.47 4.77
N ARG A 86 -8.23 4.30 4.24
CA ARG A 86 -8.78 5.17 3.21
C ARG A 86 -8.92 6.60 3.73
N ALA A 87 -9.42 6.77 4.94
CA ALA A 87 -9.58 8.09 5.55
C ALA A 87 -8.25 8.80 5.74
N ARG A 88 -7.16 8.07 5.90
CA ARG A 88 -5.81 8.63 6.05
C ARG A 88 -5.12 8.92 4.72
N GLY A 89 -5.67 8.45 3.60
CA GLY A 89 -5.13 8.75 2.29
C GLY A 89 -4.29 7.67 1.65
N VAL A 90 -4.44 6.42 2.07
CA VAL A 90 -3.81 5.28 1.42
C VAL A 90 -4.44 5.07 0.04
N ASP A 91 -3.61 4.82 -0.99
CA ASP A 91 -4.07 4.82 -2.39
C ASP A 91 -4.66 3.48 -2.83
N ALA A 92 -4.13 2.37 -2.33
CA ALA A 92 -4.55 1.04 -2.73
C ALA A 92 -4.45 0.05 -1.58
N PHE A 93 -5.13 -1.09 -1.71
CA PHE A 93 -5.29 -2.05 -0.64
C PHE A 93 -5.16 -3.47 -1.17
N GLN A 94 -4.50 -4.35 -0.39
CA GLN A 94 -4.35 -5.77 -0.70
C GLN A 94 -4.71 -6.59 0.54
N GLY A 95 -5.33 -7.76 0.37
CA GLY A 95 -5.62 -8.66 1.47
C GLY A 95 -6.89 -9.44 1.30
N TYR A 96 -7.22 -10.25 2.31
CA TYR A 96 -8.35 -11.18 2.27
C TYR A 96 -9.72 -10.52 2.28
N LEU A 97 -9.80 -9.24 2.62
CA LEU A 97 -11.06 -8.49 2.48
C LEU A 97 -11.56 -8.51 1.03
N PHE A 98 -10.63 -8.52 0.07
CA PHE A 98 -10.94 -8.49 -1.37
C PHE A 98 -11.06 -9.88 -1.97
N GLY A 99 -10.95 -10.92 -1.14
CA GLY A 99 -11.13 -12.31 -1.52
C GLY A 99 -9.87 -13.15 -1.36
N LEU A 100 -10.08 -14.43 -1.09
CA LEU A 100 -9.04 -15.45 -1.17
C LEU A 100 -8.76 -15.74 -2.65
N PRO A 101 -7.65 -16.45 -2.98
CA PRO A 101 -7.45 -16.91 -4.35
C PRO A 101 -8.68 -17.68 -4.83
N LEU A 102 -9.29 -17.18 -5.90
CA LEU A 102 -10.55 -17.72 -6.44
C LEU A 102 -10.35 -18.15 -7.89
N PRO A 103 -11.20 -19.07 -8.39
CA PRO A 103 -11.25 -19.31 -9.82
C PRO A 103 -11.45 -18.01 -10.59
N GLN A 104 -10.89 -17.93 -11.78
CA GLN A 104 -10.87 -16.69 -12.57
C GLN A 104 -12.26 -16.07 -12.75
N GLN A 105 -13.25 -16.89 -13.02
CA GLN A 105 -14.63 -16.40 -13.23
C GLN A 105 -15.20 -15.69 -12.00
N MET A 106 -14.94 -16.24 -10.81
CA MET A 106 -15.41 -15.63 -9.58
C MET A 106 -14.67 -14.32 -9.29
N LEU A 107 -13.38 -14.28 -9.58
CA LEU A 107 -12.59 -13.07 -9.42
C LEU A 107 -13.08 -11.95 -10.34
N GLU A 108 -13.35 -12.27 -11.60
CA GLU A 108 -13.88 -11.31 -12.57
C GLU A 108 -15.23 -10.75 -12.13
N GLU A 109 -16.10 -11.60 -11.60
CA GLU A 109 -17.39 -11.16 -11.10
C GLU A 109 -17.27 -10.24 -9.90
N MET A 110 -16.38 -10.56 -8.96
CA MET A 110 -16.10 -9.70 -7.81
C MET A 110 -15.56 -8.34 -8.22
N LEU A 111 -14.63 -8.31 -9.17
CA LEU A 111 -14.09 -7.06 -9.70
C LEU A 111 -15.18 -6.23 -10.36
N ARG A 112 -16.07 -6.87 -11.12
CA ARG A 112 -17.18 -6.19 -11.78
C ARG A 112 -18.12 -5.54 -10.77
N GLN A 113 -18.47 -6.26 -9.69
CA GLN A 113 -19.31 -5.74 -8.62
C GLN A 113 -18.66 -4.56 -7.91
N THR A 114 -17.36 -4.64 -7.65
CA THR A 114 -16.61 -3.55 -7.02
C THR A 114 -16.61 -2.30 -7.90
N LEU A 115 -16.39 -2.46 -9.20
CA LEU A 115 -16.41 -1.34 -10.14
C LEU A 115 -17.80 -0.70 -10.25
N GLN A 116 -18.87 -1.50 -10.21
CA GLN A 116 -20.23 -0.98 -10.22
C GLN A 116 -20.53 -0.19 -8.94
N ALA A 117 -20.07 -0.67 -7.80
CA ALA A 117 -20.23 0.04 -6.52
C ALA A 117 -19.50 1.38 -6.52
N ASP A 118 -18.31 1.43 -7.11
CA ASP A 118 -17.54 2.67 -7.21
C ASP A 118 -18.15 3.66 -8.22
N ALA A 119 -18.85 3.17 -9.22
CA ALA A 119 -19.52 3.99 -10.23
C ALA A 119 -20.86 4.56 -9.75
N ALA A 120 -21.41 3.99 -8.69
CA ALA A 120 -22.66 4.47 -8.11
C ALA A 120 -22.40 5.58 -7.10
#